data_124fac799c14fdd2a4f10b78f9722f61
#
_entry.id   124fac799c14fdd2a4f10b78f9722f61
#
_cell.length_a   1.000
_cell.length_b   1.000
_cell.length_c   1.000
_cell.angle_alpha   90.00
_cell.angle_beta   90.00
_cell.angle_gamma   90.00
#
_symmetry.space_group_name_H-M   'P 1'
#
loop_
_entity.id
_entity.type
_entity.pdbx_description
1 polymer ?
#
loop_
_entity_poly.entity_id
_entity_poly.type
_entity_poly.pdbx_seq_one_letter_code
_entity_poly.pdbx_strand_id
1 'polypeptide(L)'
;MIKIAVCDDEPFMRAEMASRISGYMEEKKIPCQLHCFGGGGEILGSDMAFDILFLDIQMEGMDGMEAARLMRARGYGGMLIFITVLKEEVFEAFEVRAFDYLVKPLEDSRFKRTMGRALAALVQEPG
;
A
#
# COMPACT_ATOMS: atom_id res chain seq x y z
N MET A 1 -2.82 -6.57 16.03
CA MET A 1 -3.02 -7.18 14.71
C MET A 1 -2.59 -6.17 13.65
N ILE A 2 -1.83 -6.62 12.67
CA ILE A 2 -1.36 -5.75 11.58
C ILE A 2 -2.53 -5.35 10.70
N LYS A 3 -2.62 -4.06 10.40
CA LYS A 3 -3.67 -3.52 9.51
C LYS A 3 -3.04 -3.15 8.18
N ILE A 4 -3.55 -3.75 7.11
CA ILE A 4 -3.06 -3.52 5.75
C ILE A 4 -4.21 -2.98 4.90
N ALA A 5 -3.92 -1.93 4.14
CA ALA A 5 -4.91 -1.34 3.24
C ALA A 5 -4.47 -1.46 1.79
N VAL A 6 -5.45 -1.60 0.91
CA VAL A 6 -5.25 -1.59 -0.55
C VAL A 6 -6.15 -0.52 -1.13
N CYS A 7 -5.59 0.35 -1.94
CA CYS A 7 -6.36 1.41 -2.62
C CYS A 7 -6.11 1.32 -4.13
N ASP A 8 -7.15 1.00 -4.89
CA ASP A 8 -7.12 0.89 -6.34
C ASP A 8 -8.55 1.13 -6.83
N ASP A 9 -8.74 1.98 -7.83
CA ASP A 9 -10.08 2.30 -8.32
C ASP A 9 -10.66 1.21 -9.23
N GLU A 10 -9.86 0.26 -9.65
CA GLU A 10 -10.33 -0.87 -10.45
C GLU A 10 -10.68 -2.05 -9.55
N PRO A 11 -11.97 -2.46 -9.48
CA PRO A 11 -12.39 -3.51 -8.54
C PRO A 11 -11.66 -4.83 -8.70
N PHE A 12 -11.41 -5.25 -9.94
CA PHE A 12 -10.71 -6.52 -10.19
C PHE A 12 -9.27 -6.48 -9.66
N MET A 13 -8.55 -5.41 -9.95
CA MET A 13 -7.17 -5.27 -9.48
C MET A 13 -7.09 -5.14 -7.97
N ARG A 14 -8.04 -4.42 -7.38
CA ARG A 14 -8.14 -4.28 -5.94
C ARG A 14 -8.35 -5.64 -5.26
N ALA A 15 -9.28 -6.44 -5.79
CA ALA A 15 -9.57 -7.76 -5.25
C ALA A 15 -8.40 -8.72 -5.42
N GLU A 16 -7.71 -8.66 -6.56
CA GLU A 16 -6.54 -9.48 -6.82
C GLU A 16 -5.42 -9.18 -5.84
N MET A 17 -5.16 -7.91 -5.60
CA MET A 17 -4.13 -7.49 -4.65
C MET A 17 -4.48 -7.93 -3.23
N ALA A 18 -5.74 -7.74 -2.83
CA ALA A 18 -6.23 -8.17 -1.52
C ALA A 18 -6.06 -9.69 -1.34
N SER A 19 -6.39 -10.47 -2.35
CA SER A 19 -6.24 -11.92 -2.32
C SER A 19 -4.77 -12.33 -2.18
N ARG A 20 -3.89 -11.64 -2.89
CA ARG A 20 -2.45 -11.93 -2.83
C ARG A 20 -1.88 -11.64 -1.45
N ILE A 21 -2.28 -10.54 -0.84
CA ILE A 21 -1.86 -10.18 0.52
C ILE A 21 -2.39 -11.18 1.53
N SER A 22 -3.68 -11.51 1.44
CA SER A 22 -4.30 -12.50 2.35
C SER A 22 -3.61 -13.84 2.27
N GLY A 23 -3.31 -14.30 1.05
CA GLY A 23 -2.63 -15.57 0.85
C GLY A 23 -1.24 -15.59 1.47
N TYR A 24 -0.50 -14.51 1.31
CA TYR A 24 0.84 -14.39 1.91
C TYR A 24 0.77 -14.43 3.43
N MET A 25 -0.12 -13.64 4.02
CA MET A 25 -0.24 -13.56 5.49
C MET A 25 -0.71 -14.89 6.09
N GLU A 26 -1.63 -15.57 5.40
CA GLU A 26 -2.11 -16.89 5.81
C GLU A 26 -1.00 -17.93 5.79
N GLU A 27 -0.22 -17.95 4.70
CA GLU A 27 0.92 -18.85 4.58
C GLU A 27 1.94 -18.65 5.69
N LYS A 28 2.17 -17.40 6.07
CA LYS A 28 3.10 -17.06 7.16
C LYS A 28 2.47 -17.15 8.54
N LYS A 29 1.18 -17.44 8.60
CA LYS A 29 0.42 -17.54 9.87
C LYS A 29 0.47 -16.25 10.68
N ILE A 30 0.38 -15.11 10.00
CA ILE A 30 0.39 -13.79 10.62
C ILE A 30 -1.02 -13.21 10.54
N PRO A 31 -1.70 -12.98 11.66
CA PRO A 31 -3.03 -12.37 11.62
C PRO A 31 -2.97 -10.93 11.11
N CYS A 32 -3.91 -10.57 10.28
CA CYS A 32 -4.01 -9.19 9.79
C CYS A 32 -5.46 -8.81 9.53
N GLN A 33 -5.71 -7.51 9.52
CA GLN A 33 -6.96 -6.94 9.03
C GLN A 33 -6.67 -6.27 7.70
N LEU A 34 -7.49 -6.58 6.71
CA LEU A 34 -7.34 -6.06 5.37
C LEU A 34 -8.49 -5.11 5.04
N HIS A 35 -8.15 -3.90 4.62
CA HIS A 35 -9.12 -2.87 4.25
C HIS A 35 -8.92 -2.47 2.79
N CYS A 36 -10.02 -2.36 2.04
CA CYS A 36 -9.96 -2.01 0.63
C CYS A 36 -10.68 -0.70 0.37
N PHE A 37 -10.06 0.14 -0.45
CA PHE A 37 -10.58 1.46 -0.81
C PHE A 37 -10.59 1.62 -2.32
N GLY A 38 -11.60 2.31 -2.84
CA GLY A 38 -11.76 2.52 -4.27
C GLY A 38 -11.18 3.82 -4.80
N GLY A 39 -10.57 4.63 -3.94
CA GLY A 39 -10.00 5.89 -4.39
C GLY A 39 -9.40 6.70 -3.25
N GLY A 40 -8.66 7.76 -3.62
CA GLY A 40 -7.99 8.62 -2.67
C GLY A 40 -8.92 9.31 -1.68
N GLY A 41 -10.09 9.73 -2.14
CA GLY A 41 -11.07 10.38 -1.27
C GLY A 41 -11.56 9.46 -0.15
N GLU A 42 -11.78 8.18 -0.46
CA GLU A 42 -12.21 7.21 0.54
C GLU A 42 -11.15 7.02 1.62
N ILE A 43 -9.88 6.90 1.19
CA ILE A 43 -8.80 6.65 2.13
C ILE A 43 -8.54 7.86 3.03
N LEU A 44 -8.65 9.06 2.47
CA LEU A 44 -8.51 10.31 3.25
C LEU A 44 -9.67 10.51 4.21
N GLY A 45 -10.84 9.95 3.91
CA GLY A 45 -12.01 9.98 4.80
C GLY A 45 -11.98 8.92 5.89
N SER A 46 -11.01 8.01 5.86
CA SER A 46 -10.87 6.96 6.87
C SER A 46 -10.03 7.47 8.05
N ASP A 47 -9.87 6.64 9.08
CA ASP A 47 -9.02 6.97 10.23
C ASP A 47 -7.53 6.85 9.90
N MET A 48 -7.19 6.33 8.71
CA MET A 48 -5.82 6.12 8.25
C MET A 48 -4.96 5.31 9.23
N ALA A 49 -5.59 4.40 9.96
CA ALA A 49 -4.92 3.60 10.99
C ALA A 49 -4.37 2.30 10.38
N PHE A 50 -3.53 2.42 9.36
CA PHE A 50 -2.94 1.26 8.68
C PHE A 50 -1.45 1.21 8.95
N ASP A 51 -0.94 -0.01 9.11
CA ASP A 51 0.50 -0.22 9.23
C ASP A 51 1.15 -0.20 7.84
N ILE A 52 0.46 -0.76 6.85
CA ILE A 52 0.95 -0.83 5.46
C ILE A 52 -0.18 -0.42 4.53
N LEU A 53 0.12 0.44 3.57
CA LEU A 53 -0.82 0.83 2.52
C LEU A 53 -0.23 0.53 1.14
N PHE A 54 -0.92 -0.31 0.36
CA PHE A 54 -0.63 -0.52 -1.06
C PHE A 54 -1.51 0.42 -1.86
N LEU A 55 -0.91 1.33 -2.60
CA LEU A 55 -1.62 2.43 -3.24
C LEU A 55 -1.26 2.52 -4.71
N ASP A 56 -2.28 2.41 -5.58
CA ASP A 56 -2.08 2.67 -7.01
C ASP A 56 -1.97 4.18 -7.23
N ILE A 57 -1.12 4.58 -8.15
CA ILE A 57 -0.97 5.99 -8.50
C ILE A 57 -2.04 6.40 -9.50
N GLN A 58 -2.26 5.57 -10.53
CA GLN A 58 -3.16 5.91 -11.64
C GLN A 58 -4.60 5.60 -11.28
N MET A 59 -5.31 6.57 -10.73
CA MET A 59 -6.70 6.46 -10.36
C MET A 59 -7.49 7.66 -10.87
N GLU A 60 -8.79 7.47 -11.10
CA GLU A 60 -9.67 8.56 -11.51
C GLU A 60 -9.82 9.58 -10.39
N GLY A 61 -9.90 10.85 -10.76
CA GLY A 61 -10.01 11.94 -9.80
C GLY A 61 -8.66 12.19 -9.16
N MET A 62 -8.57 12.00 -7.84
CA MET A 62 -7.33 12.17 -7.12
C MET A 62 -6.42 10.96 -7.38
N ASP A 63 -5.23 11.18 -7.95
CA ASP A 63 -4.29 10.08 -8.13
C ASP A 63 -3.61 9.69 -6.82
N GLY A 64 -2.92 8.54 -6.85
CA GLY A 64 -2.30 8.01 -5.63
C GLY A 64 -1.17 8.86 -5.08
N MET A 65 -0.42 9.54 -5.93
CA MET A 65 0.65 10.41 -5.48
C MET A 65 0.10 11.61 -4.72
N GLU A 66 -0.96 12.21 -5.24
CA GLU A 66 -1.64 13.32 -4.56
C GLU A 66 -2.24 12.87 -3.23
N ALA A 67 -2.90 11.69 -3.23
CA ALA A 67 -3.44 11.13 -1.99
C ALA A 67 -2.33 10.91 -0.96
N ALA A 68 -1.19 10.38 -1.38
CA ALA A 68 -0.05 10.14 -0.50
C ALA A 68 0.48 11.43 0.13
N ARG A 69 0.59 12.49 -0.68
CA ARG A 69 1.05 13.80 -0.17
C ARG A 69 0.10 14.32 0.90
N LEU A 70 -1.20 14.23 0.65
CA LEU A 70 -2.21 14.69 1.60
C LEU A 70 -2.22 13.85 2.88
N MET A 71 -2.05 12.53 2.74
CA MET A 71 -1.96 11.63 3.90
C MET A 71 -0.77 11.98 4.78
N ARG A 72 0.40 12.18 4.17
CA ARG A 72 1.61 12.56 4.92
C ARG A 72 1.42 13.91 5.60
N ALA A 73 0.81 14.87 4.90
CA ALA A 73 0.53 16.19 5.47
C ALA A 73 -0.40 16.11 6.67
N ARG A 74 -1.28 15.12 6.72
CA ARG A 74 -2.20 14.90 7.84
C ARG A 74 -1.61 14.03 8.94
N GLY A 75 -0.34 13.64 8.82
CA GLY A 75 0.35 12.89 9.86
C GLY A 75 0.36 11.38 9.71
N TYR A 76 -0.03 10.84 8.55
CA TYR A 76 0.05 9.40 8.32
C TYR A 76 1.50 8.95 8.41
N GLY A 77 1.80 8.05 9.34
CA GLY A 77 3.15 7.55 9.58
C GLY A 77 3.39 6.11 9.17
N GLY A 78 2.39 5.45 8.56
CA GLY A 78 2.52 4.05 8.16
C GLY A 78 3.39 3.87 6.91
N MET A 79 3.62 2.61 6.55
CA MET A 79 4.37 2.27 5.35
C MET A 79 3.52 2.48 4.11
N LEU A 80 4.09 3.18 3.13
CA LEU A 80 3.43 3.47 1.88
C LEU A 80 4.15 2.70 0.77
N ILE A 81 3.43 1.81 0.09
CA ILE A 81 3.98 1.02 -1.02
C ILE A 81 3.14 1.32 -2.26
N PHE A 82 3.76 1.92 -3.26
CA PHE A 82 3.06 2.15 -4.53
C PHE A 82 3.04 0.89 -5.38
N ILE A 83 1.93 0.65 -6.06
CA ILE A 83 1.81 -0.43 -7.03
C ILE A 83 1.10 0.11 -8.27
N THR A 84 1.82 0.29 -9.38
CA THR A 84 1.32 1.03 -10.53
C THR A 84 2.02 0.61 -11.82
N VAL A 85 1.44 0.97 -12.97
CA VAL A 85 2.10 0.81 -14.27
C VAL A 85 3.09 1.96 -14.55
N LEU A 86 3.06 3.03 -13.77
CA LEU A 86 3.89 4.22 -13.99
C LEU A 86 5.27 4.06 -13.36
N LYS A 87 6.32 4.13 -14.17
CA LYS A 87 7.71 4.01 -13.70
C LYS A 87 8.34 5.37 -13.43
N GLU A 88 7.85 6.41 -14.09
CA GLU A 88 8.49 7.72 -14.09
C GLU A 88 8.23 8.53 -12.82
N GLU A 89 7.34 8.07 -11.96
CA GLU A 89 7.00 8.80 -10.74
C GLU A 89 7.78 8.33 -9.50
N VAL A 90 8.85 7.55 -9.72
CA VAL A 90 9.63 7.03 -8.60
C VAL A 90 10.29 8.13 -7.76
N PHE A 91 10.65 9.25 -8.39
CA PHE A 91 11.25 10.37 -7.66
C PHE A 91 10.26 11.04 -6.71
N GLU A 92 9.00 11.21 -7.14
CA GLU A 92 7.98 11.75 -6.27
C GLU A 92 7.68 10.82 -5.10
N ALA A 93 7.90 9.53 -5.28
CA ALA A 93 7.73 8.55 -4.21
C ALA A 93 8.68 8.83 -3.03
N PHE A 94 9.88 9.32 -3.30
CA PHE A 94 10.81 9.72 -2.25
C PHE A 94 10.26 10.87 -1.40
N GLU A 95 9.59 11.81 -2.03
CA GLU A 95 9.03 12.97 -1.32
C GLU A 95 8.00 12.56 -0.27
N VAL A 96 7.24 11.48 -0.53
CA VAL A 96 6.24 10.98 0.41
C VAL A 96 6.78 9.83 1.26
N ARG A 97 8.07 9.60 1.23
CA ARG A 97 8.75 8.57 2.03
C ARG A 97 8.16 7.18 1.81
N ALA A 98 7.97 6.81 0.53
CA ALA A 98 7.48 5.48 0.19
C ALA A 98 8.45 4.41 0.65
N PHE A 99 7.92 3.33 1.19
CA PHE A 99 8.72 2.17 1.57
C PHE A 99 9.22 1.42 0.35
N ASP A 100 8.35 1.27 -0.66
CA ASP A 100 8.71 0.61 -1.91
C ASP A 100 7.84 1.12 -3.04
N TYR A 101 8.25 0.81 -4.28
CA TYR A 101 7.57 1.23 -5.49
C TYR A 101 7.54 0.03 -6.43
N LEU A 102 6.37 -0.58 -6.59
CA LEU A 102 6.20 -1.80 -7.36
C LEU A 102 5.51 -1.49 -8.68
N VAL A 103 6.03 -2.08 -9.77
CA VAL A 103 5.51 -1.84 -11.12
C VAL A 103 4.70 -3.04 -11.59
N LYS A 104 3.50 -2.77 -12.13
CA LYS A 104 2.66 -3.81 -12.74
C LYS A 104 3.18 -4.19 -14.13
N PRO A 105 3.08 -5.45 -14.54
CA PRO A 105 2.54 -6.59 -13.80
C PRO A 105 3.48 -7.02 -12.68
N LEU A 106 2.90 -7.29 -11.51
CA LEU A 106 3.69 -7.56 -10.32
C LEU A 106 4.14 -9.02 -10.29
N GLU A 107 5.46 -9.21 -10.28
CA GLU A 107 6.04 -10.55 -10.14
C GLU A 107 5.90 -11.04 -8.70
N ASP A 108 5.58 -12.33 -8.55
CA ASP A 108 5.36 -12.92 -7.24
C ASP A 108 6.59 -12.82 -6.34
N SER A 109 7.77 -13.08 -6.89
CA SER A 109 9.03 -12.96 -6.12
C SER A 109 9.26 -11.54 -5.59
N ARG A 110 8.96 -10.54 -6.41
CA ARG A 110 9.10 -9.14 -6.00
C ARG A 110 8.11 -8.78 -4.90
N PHE A 111 6.87 -9.23 -5.05
CA PHE A 111 5.85 -9.01 -4.04
C PHE A 111 6.23 -9.63 -2.70
N LYS A 112 6.69 -10.89 -2.73
CA LYS A 112 7.08 -11.60 -1.51
C LYS A 112 8.26 -10.93 -0.81
N ARG A 113 9.22 -10.44 -1.59
CA ARG A 113 10.37 -9.73 -1.04
C ARG A 113 9.94 -8.44 -0.33
N THR A 114 9.08 -7.68 -0.97
CA THR A 114 8.58 -6.44 -0.38
C THR A 114 7.78 -6.71 0.89
N MET A 115 6.91 -7.73 0.87
CA MET A 115 6.15 -8.11 2.07
C MET A 115 7.07 -8.53 3.21
N GLY A 116 8.07 -9.35 2.92
CA GLY A 116 9.03 -9.78 3.94
C GLY A 116 9.77 -8.62 4.56
N ARG A 117 10.23 -7.67 3.74
CA ARG A 117 10.92 -6.47 4.23
C ARG A 117 9.99 -5.58 5.06
N ALA A 118 8.75 -5.40 4.62
CA ALA A 118 7.78 -4.58 5.34
C ALA A 118 7.46 -5.16 6.71
N LEU A 119 7.22 -6.47 6.77
CA LEU A 119 6.92 -7.12 8.04
C LEU A 119 8.12 -7.08 8.99
N ALA A 120 9.32 -7.28 8.47
CA ALA A 120 10.54 -7.20 9.27
C ALA A 120 10.72 -5.79 9.86
N ALA A 121 10.44 -4.76 9.06
CA ALA A 121 10.56 -3.38 9.52
C ALA A 121 9.55 -3.06 10.63
N LEU A 122 8.33 -3.59 10.54
CA LEU A 122 7.32 -3.39 11.59
C LEU A 122 7.75 -4.01 12.91
N VAL A 123 8.37 -5.18 12.88
CA VAL A 123 8.82 -5.87 14.08
C VAL A 123 9.98 -5.12 14.75
N GLN A 124 10.84 -4.48 13.95
CA GLN A 124 12.02 -3.77 14.44
C GLN A 124 11.74 -2.38 14.97
N GLU A 125 10.57 -1.83 14.68
CA GLU A 125 10.24 -0.51 15.19
C GLU A 125 10.08 -0.55 16.71
N PRO A 126 10.75 0.36 17.44
CA PRO A 126 10.52 0.47 18.87
C PRO A 126 9.08 0.91 19.09
N GLY A 127 8.35 0.14 19.85
CA GLY A 127 6.93 0.35 20.12
C GLY A 127 6.61 1.66 20.80
#